data_bf0398d3ee25ecb70a48a7a996d7e29b
#
_entry.id   bf0398d3ee25ecb70a48a7a996d7e29b
#
_cell.length_a   1.000
_cell.length_b   1.000
_cell.length_c   1.000
_cell.angle_alpha   90.00
_cell.angle_beta   90.00
_cell.angle_gamma   90.00
#
_symmetry.space_group_name_H-M   'P 1'
#
loop_
_entity.id
_entity.type
_entity.pdbx_description
1 polymer ?
#
loop_
_entity_poly.entity_id
_entity_poly.type
_entity_poly.pdbx_seq_one_letter_code
_entity_poly.pdbx_strand_id
1 'polypeptide(L)'
;MIALLAVAALLAGLFVPGPLAAQTFTVRPVVTAGQSAPGGGTFEHFSVESLPIVAPLNARGQVAFFASLLRGAGGEGLFLASESGITKVTVEGDPAPGGGTISGLGRHPVPALNADGTVAFAASVAKGKTVEGIFIASRGRIQAVALAGAVAPGIASGTLAGFDGPALNDRGDIAFMATVRRGRETVEAIYYRAAGRHRTAGTLTKLVAQGDPAPSGGVFAGFGPPALNNQGSVVFAAVIEGRAVPGGIFRAQAGQLKMLVGAGDDTPLGGIFMKFSERLAFNDAGLVAFHAVLRHGPVAAAVFAVDNDVVRKVAATGDGAPGGGTFSHFGPWPALDAAGTVGFVASVDAGPSPVGAFLAGSAGLSKVAAIGDPLPGGGTLATFTLYPVITLSPSGSLTFTAAPTATGQGVEGIYLATPSR
;
A
#
# COMPACT_ATOMS: atom_id res chain seq x y z
N MET A 1 79.03 15.85 -1.77
CA MET A 1 77.66 16.22 -1.40
C MET A 1 76.73 15.21 -2.07
N ILE A 2 76.31 14.22 -1.32
CA ILE A 2 75.48 13.12 -1.77
C ILE A 2 74.07 13.38 -1.19
N ALA A 3 73.09 13.64 -2.07
CA ALA A 3 71.69 13.85 -1.64
C ALA A 3 70.99 12.48 -1.51
N LEU A 4 70.52 12.13 -0.28
CA LEU A 4 69.63 11.01 -0.05
C LEU A 4 68.20 11.39 -0.45
N LEU A 5 67.62 10.68 -1.41
CA LEU A 5 66.20 10.70 -1.67
C LEU A 5 65.52 9.63 -0.80
N ALA A 6 64.67 10.06 0.15
CA ALA A 6 63.80 9.19 0.91
C ALA A 6 62.50 8.95 0.12
N VAL A 7 62.26 7.71 -0.27
CA VAL A 7 60.98 7.26 -0.88
C VAL A 7 60.05 6.88 0.25
N ALA A 8 58.98 7.68 0.47
CA ALA A 8 57.88 7.34 1.36
C ALA A 8 56.89 6.47 0.61
N ALA A 9 56.84 5.18 0.93
CA ALA A 9 55.80 4.28 0.44
C ALA A 9 54.49 4.54 1.19
N LEU A 10 53.48 5.13 0.50
CA LEU A 10 52.11 5.21 0.97
C LEU A 10 51.49 3.82 0.84
N LEU A 11 51.26 3.14 1.96
CA LEU A 11 50.42 1.97 2.07
C LEU A 11 48.95 2.46 2.02
N ALA A 12 48.36 2.47 0.83
CA ALA A 12 46.90 2.58 0.66
C ALA A 12 46.27 1.27 1.14
N GLY A 13 45.82 1.24 2.39
CA GLY A 13 45.00 0.16 2.91
C GLY A 13 43.74 0.04 2.09
N LEU A 14 43.60 -1.03 1.30
CA LEU A 14 42.35 -1.45 0.69
C LEU A 14 41.36 -1.77 1.82
N PHE A 15 40.49 -0.83 2.11
CA PHE A 15 39.34 -1.07 2.95
C PHE A 15 38.38 -1.97 2.13
N VAL A 16 38.49 -3.29 2.33
CA VAL A 16 37.48 -4.24 1.85
C VAL A 16 36.31 -4.09 2.80
N PRO A 17 35.16 -3.50 2.37
CA PRO A 17 34.00 -3.48 3.25
C PRO A 17 33.62 -4.94 3.52
N GLY A 18 33.67 -5.34 4.79
CA GLY A 18 33.15 -6.63 5.22
C GLY A 18 31.68 -6.77 4.79
N PRO A 19 31.16 -7.99 4.63
CA PRO A 19 29.75 -8.20 4.33
C PRO A 19 28.94 -7.43 5.38
N LEU A 20 28.14 -6.46 4.93
CA LEU A 20 27.16 -5.79 5.79
C LEU A 20 26.29 -6.90 6.39
N ALA A 21 26.24 -6.97 7.73
CA ALA A 21 25.40 -7.94 8.43
C ALA A 21 23.96 -7.77 7.92
N ALA A 22 23.35 -8.86 7.49
CA ALA A 22 21.96 -8.84 7.07
C ALA A 22 21.10 -8.30 8.23
N GLN A 23 20.25 -7.32 7.92
CA GLN A 23 19.35 -6.74 8.91
C GLN A 23 18.45 -7.84 9.47
N THR A 24 18.41 -8.01 10.79
CA THR A 24 17.54 -8.95 11.48
C THR A 24 16.28 -8.26 11.97
N PHE A 25 15.21 -9.05 12.13
CA PHE A 25 13.90 -8.53 12.53
C PHE A 25 13.37 -9.31 13.72
N THR A 26 12.78 -8.60 14.66
CA THR A 26 11.97 -9.20 15.73
C THR A 26 10.50 -9.18 15.29
N VAL A 27 9.88 -10.36 15.23
CA VAL A 27 8.47 -10.51 14.86
C VAL A 27 7.62 -10.64 16.12
N ARG A 28 6.48 -9.95 16.17
CA ARG A 28 5.48 -10.11 17.23
C ARG A 28 4.07 -10.12 16.63
N PRO A 29 3.09 -10.83 17.25
CA PRO A 29 1.71 -10.73 16.82
C PRO A 29 1.15 -9.34 17.15
N VAL A 30 0.34 -8.80 16.24
CA VAL A 30 -0.53 -7.64 16.45
C VAL A 30 -1.89 -8.13 16.93
N VAL A 31 -2.42 -9.13 16.23
CA VAL A 31 -3.70 -9.78 16.52
C VAL A 31 -3.71 -11.17 15.87
N THR A 32 -4.39 -12.12 16.49
CA THR A 32 -4.57 -13.48 15.95
C THR A 32 -6.04 -13.91 16.01
N ALA A 33 -6.42 -14.82 15.15
CA ALA A 33 -7.74 -15.44 15.16
C ALA A 33 -8.01 -16.10 16.53
N GLY A 34 -9.25 -16.05 16.98
CA GLY A 34 -9.68 -16.56 18.29
C GLY A 34 -9.53 -15.56 19.45
N GLN A 35 -8.81 -14.44 19.29
CA GLN A 35 -8.75 -13.38 20.31
C GLN A 35 -10.09 -12.65 20.43
N SER A 36 -10.43 -12.20 21.65
CA SER A 36 -11.63 -11.40 21.90
C SER A 36 -11.55 -10.04 21.19
N ALA A 37 -12.61 -9.67 20.50
CA ALA A 37 -12.72 -8.40 19.81
C ALA A 37 -13.36 -7.32 20.69
N PRO A 38 -12.88 -6.07 20.65
CA PRO A 38 -13.55 -4.95 21.28
C PRO A 38 -14.95 -4.75 20.70
N GLY A 39 -15.96 -4.73 21.56
CA GLY A 39 -17.38 -4.64 21.17
C GLY A 39 -18.09 -5.98 21.10
N GLY A 40 -17.40 -7.08 21.41
CA GLY A 40 -17.95 -8.43 21.53
C GLY A 40 -17.56 -9.37 20.38
N GLY A 41 -17.64 -10.69 20.65
CA GLY A 41 -17.21 -11.74 19.73
C GLY A 41 -15.72 -11.97 19.75
N THR A 42 -15.23 -12.73 18.77
CA THR A 42 -13.82 -13.06 18.57
C THR A 42 -13.43 -12.77 17.13
N PHE A 43 -12.18 -12.40 16.92
CA PHE A 43 -11.61 -12.28 15.57
C PHE A 43 -11.59 -13.67 14.90
N GLU A 44 -12.07 -13.75 13.67
CA GLU A 44 -12.15 -15.00 12.92
C GLU A 44 -11.15 -15.00 11.76
N HIS A 45 -11.28 -14.05 10.84
CA HIS A 45 -10.42 -13.90 9.67
C HIS A 45 -9.91 -12.47 9.52
N PHE A 46 -8.67 -12.35 9.02
CA PHE A 46 -8.02 -11.09 8.64
C PHE A 46 -7.82 -11.01 7.12
N SER A 47 -8.42 -11.92 6.37
CA SER A 47 -8.36 -12.01 4.92
C SER A 47 -9.76 -12.11 4.31
N VAL A 48 -9.91 -11.57 3.12
CA VAL A 48 -11.07 -11.78 2.24
C VAL A 48 -10.56 -12.58 1.04
N GLU A 49 -11.17 -13.72 0.73
CA GLU A 49 -10.65 -14.72 -0.22
C GLU A 49 -10.23 -14.18 -1.58
N SER A 50 -10.81 -13.07 -2.03
CA SER A 50 -10.60 -12.52 -3.37
C SER A 50 -9.88 -11.17 -3.42
N LEU A 51 -9.48 -10.60 -2.28
CA LEU A 51 -8.95 -9.24 -2.21
C LEU A 51 -7.65 -9.16 -1.40
N PRO A 52 -6.66 -8.37 -1.84
CA PRO A 52 -5.52 -8.06 -1.01
C PRO A 52 -5.95 -7.21 0.20
N ILE A 53 -5.53 -7.62 1.39
CA ILE A 53 -5.80 -6.91 2.63
C ILE A 53 -4.54 -6.20 3.10
N VAL A 54 -4.73 -4.94 3.46
CA VAL A 54 -3.67 -4.07 3.95
C VAL A 54 -3.92 -3.77 5.42
N ALA A 55 -2.90 -3.96 6.25
CA ALA A 55 -2.88 -3.54 7.64
C ALA A 55 -1.88 -2.39 7.81
N PRO A 56 -2.25 -1.13 7.49
CA PRO A 56 -1.34 -0.01 7.53
C PRO A 56 -0.80 0.24 8.93
N LEU A 57 0.50 0.56 8.97
CA LEU A 57 1.29 0.78 10.16
C LEU A 57 1.80 2.23 10.17
N ASN A 58 1.61 2.97 11.27
CA ASN A 58 2.18 4.30 11.42
C ASN A 58 3.48 4.31 12.24
N ALA A 59 4.12 5.47 12.33
CA ALA A 59 5.37 5.65 13.07
C ALA A 59 5.24 5.41 14.59
N ARG A 60 4.03 5.42 15.14
CA ARG A 60 3.74 5.12 16.56
C ARG A 60 3.52 3.62 16.82
N GLY A 61 3.71 2.76 15.82
CA GLY A 61 3.46 1.33 15.93
C GLY A 61 1.98 0.95 15.99
N GLN A 62 1.06 1.87 15.67
CA GLN A 62 -0.35 1.57 15.57
C GLN A 62 -0.64 0.92 14.22
N VAL A 63 -1.51 -0.09 14.23
CA VAL A 63 -1.92 -0.86 13.04
C VAL A 63 -3.43 -0.78 12.90
N ALA A 64 -3.92 -0.25 11.80
CA ALA A 64 -5.33 -0.36 11.45
C ALA A 64 -5.56 -1.65 10.65
N PHE A 65 -6.62 -2.38 10.94
CA PHE A 65 -6.89 -3.64 10.27
C PHE A 65 -8.38 -3.96 10.22
N PHE A 66 -8.74 -4.65 9.17
CA PHE A 66 -10.04 -5.27 8.97
C PHE A 66 -10.05 -6.67 9.62
N ALA A 67 -11.19 -7.10 10.14
CA ALA A 67 -11.40 -8.48 10.55
C ALA A 67 -12.86 -8.88 10.43
N SER A 68 -13.12 -10.16 10.09
CA SER A 68 -14.40 -10.80 10.32
C SER A 68 -14.53 -11.21 11.79
N LEU A 69 -15.74 -11.26 12.29
CA LEU A 69 -16.06 -11.51 13.70
C LEU A 69 -16.98 -12.73 13.84
N LEU A 70 -16.55 -13.67 14.66
CA LEU A 70 -17.39 -14.78 15.08
C LEU A 70 -18.18 -14.41 16.35
N ARG A 71 -19.52 -14.53 16.32
CA ARG A 71 -20.41 -14.22 17.44
C ARG A 71 -20.34 -12.78 17.96
N GLY A 72 -19.95 -11.82 17.09
CA GLY A 72 -19.97 -10.40 17.38
C GLY A 72 -21.35 -9.76 17.13
N ALA A 73 -21.49 -8.48 17.47
CA ALA A 73 -22.68 -7.69 17.15
C ALA A 73 -22.82 -7.41 15.64
N GLY A 74 -21.72 -7.55 14.85
CA GLY A 74 -21.66 -7.46 13.40
C GLY A 74 -20.70 -8.52 12.86
N GLY A 75 -20.85 -8.85 11.57
CA GLY A 75 -20.02 -9.86 10.89
C GLY A 75 -18.60 -9.37 10.59
N GLU A 76 -18.40 -8.05 10.47
CA GLU A 76 -17.15 -7.42 10.06
C GLU A 76 -16.84 -6.19 10.88
N GLY A 77 -15.55 -5.87 11.04
CA GLY A 77 -15.11 -4.68 11.75
C GLY A 77 -13.78 -4.14 11.28
N LEU A 78 -13.59 -2.86 11.54
CA LEU A 78 -12.33 -2.13 11.41
C LEU A 78 -11.83 -1.77 12.81
N PHE A 79 -10.58 -2.07 13.07
CA PHE A 79 -9.94 -1.95 14.37
C PHE A 79 -8.62 -1.20 14.28
N LEU A 80 -8.19 -0.64 15.41
CA LEU A 80 -6.88 -0.01 15.56
C LEU A 80 -6.16 -0.65 16.74
N ALA A 81 -5.07 -1.38 16.44
CA ALA A 81 -4.17 -1.89 17.46
C ALA A 81 -3.11 -0.85 17.82
N SER A 82 -2.74 -0.81 19.10
CA SER A 82 -1.70 0.05 19.67
C SER A 82 -1.03 -0.68 20.83
N GLU A 83 -0.02 -0.07 21.45
CA GLU A 83 0.59 -0.61 22.68
C GLU A 83 -0.40 -0.75 23.84
N SER A 84 -1.43 0.10 23.91
CA SER A 84 -2.47 0.05 24.94
C SER A 84 -3.54 -1.00 24.68
N GLY A 85 -3.48 -1.71 23.54
CA GLY A 85 -4.45 -2.73 23.14
C GLY A 85 -5.17 -2.40 21.83
N ILE A 86 -6.19 -3.19 21.54
CA ILE A 86 -7.01 -3.04 20.32
C ILE A 86 -8.27 -2.24 20.64
N THR A 87 -8.59 -1.26 19.81
CA THR A 87 -9.81 -0.46 19.90
C THR A 87 -10.66 -0.63 18.66
N LYS A 88 -11.99 -0.59 18.85
CA LYS A 88 -12.95 -0.61 17.75
C LYS A 88 -12.93 0.75 17.04
N VAL A 89 -12.77 0.77 15.73
CA VAL A 89 -13.02 1.94 14.88
C VAL A 89 -14.49 1.96 14.48
N THR A 90 -14.97 0.90 13.85
CA THR A 90 -16.38 0.67 13.52
C THR A 90 -16.61 -0.81 13.25
N VAL A 91 -17.86 -1.26 13.45
CA VAL A 91 -18.30 -2.61 13.07
C VAL A 91 -19.59 -2.51 12.25
N GLU A 92 -19.92 -3.58 11.56
CA GLU A 92 -21.20 -3.72 10.90
C GLU A 92 -22.35 -3.52 11.91
N GLY A 93 -23.36 -2.72 11.54
CA GLY A 93 -24.44 -2.31 12.43
C GLY A 93 -24.23 -0.96 13.15
N ASP A 94 -23.00 -0.45 13.25
CA ASP A 94 -22.75 0.87 13.84
C ASP A 94 -23.42 2.00 13.02
N PRO A 95 -23.87 3.10 13.65
CA PRO A 95 -24.45 4.24 12.94
C PRO A 95 -23.48 4.83 11.91
N ALA A 96 -23.95 5.04 10.67
CA ALA A 96 -23.18 5.68 9.62
C ALA A 96 -23.41 7.22 9.62
N PRO A 97 -22.35 8.05 9.51
CA PRO A 97 -22.50 9.47 9.25
C PRO A 97 -23.28 9.73 7.96
N GLY A 98 -24.32 10.56 8.03
CA GLY A 98 -25.25 10.78 6.92
C GLY A 98 -26.54 9.97 7.03
N GLY A 99 -26.66 9.09 8.04
CA GLY A 99 -27.82 8.25 8.34
C GLY A 99 -27.66 6.82 7.87
N GLY A 100 -28.41 5.92 8.50
CA GLY A 100 -28.33 4.48 8.30
C GLY A 100 -27.27 3.82 9.16
N THR A 101 -26.83 2.62 8.79
CA THR A 101 -25.84 1.80 9.51
C THR A 101 -24.78 1.28 8.56
N ILE A 102 -23.55 1.15 9.03
CA ILE A 102 -22.48 0.42 8.33
C ILE A 102 -22.98 -1.00 8.06
N SER A 103 -22.86 -1.48 6.81
CA SER A 103 -23.37 -2.79 6.41
C SER A 103 -22.34 -3.65 5.68
N GLY A 104 -21.12 -3.19 5.58
CA GLY A 104 -20.00 -3.94 5.04
C GLY A 104 -18.73 -3.10 4.99
N LEU A 105 -17.62 -3.73 5.29
CA LEU A 105 -16.27 -3.15 5.28
C LEU A 105 -15.34 -3.92 4.33
N GLY A 106 -15.70 -5.19 4.02
CA GLY A 106 -14.87 -6.10 3.27
C GLY A 106 -14.86 -5.92 1.75
N ARG A 107 -15.70 -5.03 1.20
CA ARG A 107 -15.72 -4.78 -0.25
C ARG A 107 -14.45 -4.05 -0.72
N HIS A 108 -13.91 -3.18 0.13
CA HIS A 108 -12.67 -2.44 -0.12
C HIS A 108 -11.83 -2.40 1.17
N PRO A 109 -11.26 -3.56 1.62
CA PRO A 109 -10.61 -3.70 2.92
C PRO A 109 -9.21 -3.10 2.93
N VAL A 110 -9.08 -1.88 2.47
CA VAL A 110 -7.83 -1.13 2.39
C VAL A 110 -7.99 0.19 3.14
N PRO A 111 -7.93 0.15 4.48
CA PRO A 111 -7.90 1.38 5.27
C PRO A 111 -6.59 2.13 5.07
N ALA A 112 -6.62 3.44 5.28
CA ALA A 112 -5.42 4.26 5.41
C ALA A 112 -5.29 4.76 6.85
N LEU A 113 -4.07 4.84 7.35
CA LEU A 113 -3.74 5.25 8.71
C LEU A 113 -2.65 6.33 8.67
N ASN A 114 -2.87 7.43 9.37
CA ASN A 114 -1.88 8.49 9.50
C ASN A 114 -1.14 8.45 10.84
N ALA A 115 -0.13 9.33 10.99
CA ALA A 115 0.70 9.41 12.19
C ALA A 115 -0.10 9.75 13.47
N ASP A 116 -1.24 10.41 13.37
CA ASP A 116 -2.10 10.73 14.52
C ASP A 116 -3.04 9.61 14.96
N GLY A 117 -3.08 8.50 14.24
CA GLY A 117 -4.00 7.39 14.49
C GLY A 117 -5.39 7.63 13.89
N THR A 118 -5.51 8.58 12.98
CA THR A 118 -6.73 8.76 12.19
C THR A 118 -6.78 7.70 11.10
N VAL A 119 -7.94 7.06 10.95
CA VAL A 119 -8.19 6.00 9.98
C VAL A 119 -9.18 6.48 8.92
N ALA A 120 -8.82 6.39 7.65
CA ALA A 120 -9.75 6.58 6.54
C ALA A 120 -10.12 5.23 5.92
N PHE A 121 -11.39 5.06 5.52
CA PHE A 121 -11.90 3.80 5.00
C PHE A 121 -13.13 4.00 4.12
N ALA A 122 -13.36 3.05 3.23
CA ALA A 122 -14.62 2.91 2.49
C ALA A 122 -15.54 1.95 3.24
N ALA A 123 -16.84 2.21 3.21
CA ALA A 123 -17.83 1.30 3.79
C ALA A 123 -19.17 1.39 3.05
N SER A 124 -19.86 0.24 2.97
CA SER A 124 -21.26 0.16 2.55
C SER A 124 -22.18 0.61 3.68
N VAL A 125 -23.33 1.19 3.33
CA VAL A 125 -24.33 1.71 4.25
C VAL A 125 -25.70 1.13 3.92
N ALA A 126 -26.38 0.60 4.93
CA ALA A 126 -27.76 0.14 4.84
C ALA A 126 -28.71 1.06 5.60
N LYS A 127 -30.01 1.00 5.26
CA LYS A 127 -31.08 1.75 5.95
C LYS A 127 -30.87 3.28 5.99
N GLY A 128 -30.03 3.82 5.09
CA GLY A 128 -29.75 5.25 4.93
C GLY A 128 -30.17 5.77 3.56
N LYS A 129 -29.90 7.07 3.31
CA LYS A 129 -30.08 7.70 1.99
C LYS A 129 -28.93 7.39 1.04
N THR A 130 -27.77 7.04 1.57
CA THR A 130 -26.59 6.60 0.81
C THR A 130 -26.42 5.10 0.95
N VAL A 131 -25.74 4.50 -0.03
CA VAL A 131 -25.44 3.06 -0.06
C VAL A 131 -23.96 2.77 0.22
N GLU A 132 -23.10 3.79 0.11
CA GLU A 132 -21.65 3.66 0.28
C GLU A 132 -21.03 5.05 0.55
N GLY A 133 -19.87 5.07 1.20
CA GLY A 133 -19.13 6.29 1.43
C GLY A 133 -17.66 6.09 1.79
N ILE A 134 -16.91 7.18 1.68
CA ILE A 134 -15.59 7.33 2.28
C ILE A 134 -15.77 8.02 3.63
N PHE A 135 -15.19 7.44 4.65
CA PHE A 135 -15.26 7.90 6.02
C PHE A 135 -13.88 8.12 6.61
N ILE A 136 -13.82 8.96 7.63
CA ILE A 136 -12.63 9.21 8.45
C ILE A 136 -13.00 9.06 9.92
N ALA A 137 -12.25 8.26 10.64
CA ALA A 137 -12.38 8.06 12.07
C ALA A 137 -11.19 8.67 12.80
N SER A 138 -11.47 9.55 13.75
CA SER A 138 -10.46 10.18 14.59
C SER A 138 -11.01 10.43 16.00
N ARG A 139 -10.27 10.04 17.02
CA ARG A 139 -10.61 10.25 18.43
C ARG A 139 -12.02 9.77 18.78
N GLY A 140 -12.41 8.60 18.29
CA GLY A 140 -13.70 7.97 18.54
C GLY A 140 -14.89 8.58 17.79
N ARG A 141 -14.65 9.48 16.84
CA ARG A 141 -15.69 10.08 15.99
C ARG A 141 -15.48 9.68 14.55
N ILE A 142 -16.56 9.32 13.87
CA ILE A 142 -16.57 9.03 12.44
C ILE A 142 -17.25 10.18 11.71
N GLN A 143 -16.69 10.62 10.60
CA GLN A 143 -17.22 11.67 9.73
C GLN A 143 -17.23 11.18 8.28
N ALA A 144 -18.22 11.60 7.52
CA ALA A 144 -18.28 11.35 6.08
C ALA A 144 -17.34 12.33 5.35
N VAL A 145 -16.60 11.78 4.40
CA VAL A 145 -15.75 12.52 3.44
C VAL A 145 -16.48 12.70 2.13
N ALA A 146 -17.04 11.62 1.60
CA ALA A 146 -17.85 11.57 0.38
C ALA A 146 -18.89 10.48 0.53
N LEU A 147 -20.09 10.70 0.00
CA LEU A 147 -21.21 9.77 0.06
C LEU A 147 -21.76 9.52 -1.35
N ALA A 148 -22.13 8.29 -1.63
CA ALA A 148 -22.84 7.94 -2.86
C ALA A 148 -24.19 8.71 -2.92
N GLY A 149 -24.52 9.21 -4.12
CA GLY A 149 -25.65 10.10 -4.35
C GLY A 149 -25.34 11.59 -4.26
N ALA A 150 -24.18 11.98 -3.68
CA ALA A 150 -23.75 13.38 -3.65
C ALA A 150 -23.29 13.85 -5.04
N VAL A 151 -23.38 15.16 -5.29
CA VAL A 151 -22.86 15.78 -6.52
C VAL A 151 -21.36 15.48 -6.64
N ALA A 152 -20.91 15.08 -7.82
CA ALA A 152 -19.52 14.84 -8.17
C ALA A 152 -18.87 16.16 -8.65
N PRO A 153 -18.03 16.83 -7.85
CA PRO A 153 -17.43 18.09 -8.25
C PRO A 153 -16.58 17.95 -9.53
N GLY A 154 -16.66 18.93 -10.43
CA GLY A 154 -15.87 18.94 -11.67
C GLY A 154 -16.34 17.99 -12.77
N ILE A 155 -17.49 17.28 -12.57
CA ILE A 155 -18.14 16.46 -13.59
C ILE A 155 -19.58 16.93 -13.73
N ALA A 156 -19.92 17.53 -14.87
CA ALA A 156 -21.24 18.10 -15.13
C ALA A 156 -22.33 17.01 -15.01
N SER A 157 -23.38 17.29 -14.22
CA SER A 157 -24.47 16.36 -13.93
C SER A 157 -24.05 15.03 -13.35
N GLY A 158 -22.82 14.96 -12.80
CA GLY A 158 -22.26 13.76 -12.18
C GLY A 158 -22.73 13.60 -10.73
N THR A 159 -22.97 12.35 -10.31
CA THR A 159 -23.19 11.97 -8.92
C THR A 159 -22.23 10.84 -8.54
N LEU A 160 -21.63 10.93 -7.36
CA LEU A 160 -20.79 9.87 -6.80
C LEU A 160 -21.63 8.59 -6.66
N ALA A 161 -21.08 7.45 -7.05
CA ALA A 161 -21.84 6.19 -7.09
C ALA A 161 -21.14 5.03 -6.37
N GLY A 162 -19.82 5.01 -6.37
CA GLY A 162 -19.00 4.00 -5.69
C GLY A 162 -17.63 4.53 -5.37
N PHE A 163 -16.89 3.83 -4.48
CA PHE A 163 -15.59 4.27 -4.00
C PHE A 163 -14.62 3.10 -3.89
N ASP A 164 -13.32 3.36 -4.10
CA ASP A 164 -12.23 2.49 -3.71
C ASP A 164 -11.55 2.99 -2.42
N GLY A 165 -10.65 2.17 -1.85
CA GLY A 165 -9.94 2.48 -0.63
C GLY A 165 -9.19 3.82 -0.70
N PRO A 166 -9.33 4.69 0.32
CA PRO A 166 -8.71 6.01 0.34
C PRO A 166 -7.21 5.95 0.66
N ALA A 167 -6.48 6.99 0.24
CA ALA A 167 -5.19 7.38 0.77
C ALA A 167 -5.34 8.55 1.73
N LEU A 168 -4.57 8.55 2.82
CA LEU A 168 -4.61 9.56 3.88
C LEU A 168 -3.18 9.96 4.24
N ASN A 169 -2.91 11.27 4.36
CA ASN A 169 -1.63 11.79 4.84
C ASN A 169 -1.71 12.28 6.30
N ASP A 170 -0.57 12.69 6.85
CA ASP A 170 -0.49 13.14 8.25
C ASP A 170 -1.15 14.50 8.49
N ARG A 171 -1.40 15.29 7.45
CA ARG A 171 -2.17 16.53 7.54
C ARG A 171 -3.68 16.28 7.57
N GLY A 172 -4.12 15.04 7.28
CA GLY A 172 -5.52 14.68 7.15
C GLY A 172 -6.12 14.95 5.77
N ASP A 173 -5.27 15.21 4.75
CA ASP A 173 -5.73 15.26 3.36
C ASP A 173 -6.07 13.84 2.90
N ILE A 174 -7.06 13.71 2.04
CA ILE A 174 -7.55 12.43 1.53
C ILE A 174 -7.58 12.47 0.00
N ALA A 175 -7.11 11.39 -0.62
CA ALA A 175 -7.33 11.11 -2.04
C ALA A 175 -8.01 9.75 -2.19
N PHE A 176 -8.92 9.62 -3.15
CA PHE A 176 -9.61 8.36 -3.43
C PHE A 176 -10.09 8.31 -4.88
N MET A 177 -10.28 7.10 -5.38
CA MET A 177 -10.96 6.87 -6.65
C MET A 177 -12.46 6.72 -6.40
N ALA A 178 -13.27 7.30 -7.27
CA ALA A 178 -14.71 7.15 -7.24
C ALA A 178 -15.26 6.82 -8.63
N THR A 179 -16.30 5.99 -8.65
CA THR A 179 -17.19 5.85 -9.81
C THR A 179 -18.21 6.97 -9.76
N VAL A 180 -18.37 7.69 -10.87
CA VAL A 180 -19.32 8.80 -11.02
C VAL A 180 -20.36 8.40 -12.06
N ARG A 181 -21.65 8.50 -11.71
CA ARG A 181 -22.76 8.30 -12.62
C ARG A 181 -23.12 9.61 -13.31
N ARG A 182 -23.18 9.57 -14.64
CA ARG A 182 -23.60 10.69 -15.49
C ARG A 182 -24.68 10.20 -16.44
N GLY A 183 -25.93 10.36 -16.04
CA GLY A 183 -27.07 9.79 -16.77
C GLY A 183 -27.03 8.25 -16.77
N ARG A 184 -26.84 7.64 -17.95
CA ARG A 184 -26.69 6.18 -18.11
C ARG A 184 -25.26 5.69 -18.11
N GLU A 185 -24.29 6.60 -18.18
CA GLU A 185 -22.88 6.30 -18.21
C GLU A 185 -22.28 6.35 -16.80
N THR A 186 -21.21 5.60 -16.62
CA THR A 186 -20.34 5.69 -15.44
C THR A 186 -18.92 6.01 -15.89
N VAL A 187 -18.27 6.91 -15.17
CA VAL A 187 -16.87 7.27 -15.39
C VAL A 187 -16.12 7.17 -14.08
N GLU A 188 -14.85 6.80 -14.13
CA GLU A 188 -13.97 6.83 -12.97
C GLU A 188 -13.32 8.21 -12.83
N ALA A 189 -13.08 8.62 -11.60
CA ALA A 189 -12.37 9.85 -11.29
C ALA A 189 -11.57 9.74 -9.99
N ILE A 190 -10.43 10.42 -9.95
CA ILE A 190 -9.65 10.59 -8.72
C ILE A 190 -10.00 11.94 -8.11
N TYR A 191 -10.38 11.89 -6.84
CA TYR A 191 -10.71 13.04 -6.03
C TYR A 191 -9.66 13.27 -4.95
N TYR A 192 -9.51 14.55 -4.59
CA TYR A 192 -8.68 15.00 -3.48
C TYR A 192 -9.47 15.96 -2.60
N ARG A 193 -9.30 15.85 -1.29
CA ARG A 193 -9.81 16.79 -0.31
C ARG A 193 -8.69 17.17 0.66
N ALA A 194 -8.30 18.43 0.68
CA ALA A 194 -7.40 18.94 1.70
C ALA A 194 -8.06 18.87 3.09
N ALA A 195 -7.25 18.68 4.12
CA ALA A 195 -7.73 18.81 5.50
C ALA A 195 -8.27 20.22 5.72
N GLY A 196 -9.43 20.29 6.36
CA GLY A 196 -10.06 21.56 6.66
C GLY A 196 -9.29 22.36 7.70
N ARG A 197 -9.29 23.68 7.59
CA ARG A 197 -8.79 24.60 8.60
C ARG A 197 -9.95 25.06 9.50
N HIS A 198 -9.70 25.20 10.81
CA HIS A 198 -10.66 25.78 11.76
C HIS A 198 -12.07 25.18 11.75
N ARG A 199 -12.20 23.83 11.79
CA ARG A 199 -13.46 23.07 11.82
C ARG A 199 -14.30 23.06 10.53
N THR A 200 -13.83 23.65 9.45
CA THR A 200 -14.46 23.50 8.13
C THR A 200 -13.84 22.33 7.39
N ALA A 201 -14.64 21.41 6.88
CA ALA A 201 -14.16 20.36 5.98
C ALA A 201 -13.60 21.03 4.72
N GLY A 202 -12.46 20.55 4.24
CA GLY A 202 -11.92 21.00 2.95
C GLY A 202 -12.87 20.66 1.80
N THR A 203 -12.77 21.41 0.71
CA THR A 203 -13.56 21.18 -0.50
C THR A 203 -13.04 19.93 -1.22
N LEU A 204 -13.96 19.06 -1.65
CA LEU A 204 -13.66 17.94 -2.53
C LEU A 204 -13.42 18.46 -3.95
N THR A 205 -12.28 18.14 -4.55
CA THR A 205 -11.91 18.55 -5.90
C THR A 205 -11.56 17.35 -6.77
N LYS A 206 -11.99 17.37 -8.03
CA LYS A 206 -11.56 16.39 -9.04
C LYS A 206 -10.11 16.69 -9.41
N LEU A 207 -9.24 15.68 -9.34
CA LEU A 207 -7.88 15.75 -9.90
C LEU A 207 -7.89 15.38 -11.38
N VAL A 208 -8.50 14.25 -11.71
CA VAL A 208 -8.58 13.70 -13.06
C VAL A 208 -9.80 12.79 -13.17
N ALA A 209 -10.35 12.65 -14.36
CA ALA A 209 -11.45 11.74 -14.66
C ALA A 209 -11.21 11.03 -16.00
N GLN A 210 -11.89 9.91 -16.18
CA GLN A 210 -11.98 9.21 -17.44
C GLN A 210 -12.52 10.15 -18.52
N GLY A 211 -11.84 10.19 -19.68
CA GLY A 211 -12.10 11.14 -20.76
C GLY A 211 -11.33 12.45 -20.67
N ASP A 212 -10.69 12.80 -19.54
CA ASP A 212 -9.81 13.96 -19.47
C ASP A 212 -8.53 13.72 -20.32
N PRO A 213 -7.96 14.78 -20.96
CA PRO A 213 -6.74 14.63 -21.76
C PRO A 213 -5.54 14.22 -20.88
N ALA A 214 -4.77 13.25 -21.35
CA ALA A 214 -3.55 12.83 -20.67
C ALA A 214 -2.34 13.67 -21.11
N PRO A 215 -1.37 13.99 -20.21
CA PRO A 215 -0.18 14.76 -20.54
C PRO A 215 0.67 14.15 -21.66
N SER A 216 0.64 12.82 -21.79
CA SER A 216 1.30 12.09 -22.86
C SER A 216 0.51 12.08 -24.18
N GLY A 217 -0.68 12.73 -24.21
CA GLY A 217 -1.71 12.71 -25.26
C GLY A 217 -2.64 11.49 -25.12
N GLY A 218 -3.72 11.48 -25.92
CA GLY A 218 -4.85 10.60 -25.70
C GLY A 218 -5.70 11.05 -24.52
N VAL A 219 -6.55 10.16 -24.02
CA VAL A 219 -7.45 10.41 -22.89
C VAL A 219 -7.32 9.31 -21.85
N PHE A 220 -7.55 9.67 -20.59
CA PHE A 220 -7.60 8.66 -19.52
C PHE A 220 -8.80 7.74 -19.70
N ALA A 221 -8.58 6.42 -19.58
CA ALA A 221 -9.57 5.38 -19.75
C ALA A 221 -9.86 4.58 -18.47
N GLY A 222 -8.98 4.68 -17.46
CA GLY A 222 -9.15 4.01 -16.17
C GLY A 222 -8.00 4.35 -15.24
N PHE A 223 -8.21 4.09 -13.93
CA PHE A 223 -7.25 4.44 -12.89
C PHE A 223 -7.05 3.30 -11.89
N GLY A 224 -5.83 3.20 -11.36
CA GLY A 224 -5.56 2.52 -10.10
C GLY A 224 -5.82 3.44 -8.91
N PRO A 225 -5.95 2.86 -7.69
CA PRO A 225 -6.10 3.63 -6.47
C PRO A 225 -4.93 4.60 -6.24
N PRO A 226 -5.21 5.85 -5.81
CA PRO A 226 -4.16 6.84 -5.60
C PRO A 226 -3.34 6.56 -4.34
N ALA A 227 -2.07 7.02 -4.34
CA ALA A 227 -1.26 7.20 -3.15
C ALA A 227 -0.98 8.69 -2.93
N LEU A 228 -0.85 9.10 -1.67
CA LEU A 228 -0.80 10.51 -1.24
C LEU A 228 0.33 10.71 -0.24
N ASN A 229 1.13 11.77 -0.43
CA ASN A 229 2.17 12.15 0.51
C ASN A 229 1.81 13.41 1.34
N ASN A 230 2.67 13.77 2.29
CA ASN A 230 2.46 14.92 3.17
C ASN A 230 2.61 16.28 2.47
N GLN A 231 3.15 16.36 1.26
CA GLN A 231 3.13 17.59 0.44
C GLN A 231 1.81 17.79 -0.30
N GLY A 232 0.88 16.82 -0.25
CA GLY A 232 -0.38 16.84 -1.00
C GLY A 232 -0.21 16.47 -2.47
N SER A 233 0.91 15.86 -2.83
CA SER A 233 1.11 15.21 -4.12
C SER A 233 0.36 13.89 -4.14
N VAL A 234 -0.27 13.58 -5.26
CA VAL A 234 -1.00 12.33 -5.50
C VAL A 234 -0.35 11.60 -6.68
N VAL A 235 -0.05 10.31 -6.51
CA VAL A 235 0.41 9.45 -7.60
C VAL A 235 -0.60 8.34 -7.85
N PHE A 236 -0.74 7.92 -9.10
CA PHE A 236 -1.65 6.87 -9.52
C PHE A 236 -1.19 6.21 -10.83
N ALA A 237 -1.54 4.95 -11.01
CA ALA A 237 -1.44 4.29 -12.31
C ALA A 237 -2.69 4.60 -13.13
N ALA A 238 -2.55 4.72 -14.45
CA ALA A 238 -3.69 4.95 -15.32
C ALA A 238 -3.53 4.27 -16.68
N VAL A 239 -4.66 3.94 -17.28
CA VAL A 239 -4.79 3.48 -18.66
C VAL A 239 -5.12 4.67 -19.53
N ILE A 240 -4.57 4.72 -20.75
CA ILE A 240 -4.77 5.77 -21.74
C ILE A 240 -5.30 5.16 -23.03
N GLU A 241 -6.32 5.76 -23.61
CA GLU A 241 -6.83 5.46 -24.95
C GLU A 241 -6.42 6.51 -25.97
N GLY A 242 -6.42 6.11 -27.25
CA GLY A 242 -6.12 7.02 -28.36
C GLY A 242 -4.62 7.24 -28.60
N ARG A 243 -3.74 6.42 -28.00
CA ARG A 243 -2.29 6.46 -28.22
C ARG A 243 -1.63 5.09 -28.26
N ALA A 244 -0.39 5.08 -28.78
CA ALA A 244 0.47 3.90 -28.79
C ALA A 244 0.94 3.49 -27.37
N VAL A 245 0.94 4.41 -26.41
CA VAL A 245 1.28 4.16 -24.99
C VAL A 245 0.00 3.89 -24.21
N PRO A 246 -0.30 2.63 -23.84
CA PRO A 246 -1.59 2.27 -23.28
C PRO A 246 -1.76 2.60 -21.78
N GLY A 247 -0.79 3.26 -21.14
CA GLY A 247 -0.89 3.64 -19.73
C GLY A 247 0.44 4.07 -19.13
N GLY A 248 0.41 4.44 -17.86
CA GLY A 248 1.60 4.91 -17.15
C GLY A 248 1.31 5.22 -15.68
N ILE A 249 2.36 5.70 -15.02
CA ILE A 249 2.33 6.23 -13.66
C ILE A 249 2.35 7.75 -13.74
N PHE A 250 1.41 8.39 -13.07
CA PHE A 250 1.21 9.83 -13.08
C PHE A 250 1.34 10.43 -11.70
N ARG A 251 1.76 11.71 -11.64
CA ARG A 251 1.77 12.53 -10.44
C ARG A 251 0.96 13.80 -10.66
N ALA A 252 0.01 14.04 -9.78
CA ALA A 252 -0.73 15.30 -9.67
C ALA A 252 -0.19 16.09 -8.48
N GLN A 253 0.25 17.34 -8.72
CA GLN A 253 0.76 18.24 -7.68
C GLN A 253 0.47 19.68 -8.06
N ALA A 254 -0.10 20.46 -7.14
CA ALA A 254 -0.37 21.89 -7.33
C ALA A 254 -1.12 22.22 -8.65
N GLY A 255 -2.07 21.38 -9.03
CA GLY A 255 -2.86 21.52 -10.27
C GLY A 255 -2.14 21.11 -11.55
N GLN A 256 -0.90 20.66 -11.46
CA GLN A 256 -0.16 20.10 -12.59
C GLN A 256 -0.22 18.56 -12.57
N LEU A 257 -0.31 17.98 -13.76
CA LEU A 257 -0.32 16.55 -13.97
C LEU A 257 0.87 16.15 -14.86
N LYS A 258 1.70 15.23 -14.39
CA LYS A 258 2.91 14.76 -15.08
C LYS A 258 2.92 13.24 -15.15
N MET A 259 3.28 12.66 -16.30
CA MET A 259 3.63 11.25 -16.42
C MET A 259 5.06 11.04 -15.92
N LEU A 260 5.27 10.08 -15.03
CA LEU A 260 6.58 9.71 -14.49
C LEU A 260 7.21 8.57 -15.29
N VAL A 261 6.41 7.56 -15.65
CA VAL A 261 6.83 6.37 -16.41
C VAL A 261 5.67 5.94 -17.29
N GLY A 262 5.93 5.63 -18.55
CA GLY A 262 4.96 5.15 -19.53
C GLY A 262 5.16 3.68 -19.92
N ALA A 263 4.08 3.00 -20.28
CA ALA A 263 4.19 1.72 -20.98
C ALA A 263 4.84 1.98 -22.35
N GLY A 264 5.83 1.15 -22.71
CA GLY A 264 6.66 1.35 -23.90
C GLY A 264 7.96 2.12 -23.64
N ASP A 265 8.14 2.77 -22.48
CA ASP A 265 9.42 3.37 -22.11
C ASP A 265 10.46 2.27 -21.85
N ASP A 266 11.72 2.57 -22.19
CA ASP A 266 12.85 1.69 -21.91
C ASP A 266 13.06 1.47 -20.42
N THR A 267 13.45 0.24 -20.04
CA THR A 267 13.75 -0.09 -18.65
C THR A 267 15.26 -0.12 -18.39
N PRO A 268 15.72 0.15 -17.16
CA PRO A 268 17.14 0.02 -16.81
C PRO A 268 17.66 -1.43 -16.86
N LEU A 269 16.78 -2.41 -17.14
CA LEU A 269 17.11 -3.85 -17.26
C LEU A 269 17.15 -4.32 -18.71
N GLY A 270 16.95 -3.43 -19.68
CA GLY A 270 16.68 -3.76 -21.06
C GLY A 270 15.20 -4.14 -21.28
N GLY A 271 14.75 -3.96 -22.53
CA GLY A 271 13.33 -4.07 -22.86
C GLY A 271 12.50 -2.89 -22.39
N ILE A 272 11.18 -3.04 -22.42
CA ILE A 272 10.23 -1.96 -22.20
C ILE A 272 9.22 -2.33 -21.10
N PHE A 273 8.67 -1.29 -20.43
CA PHE A 273 7.53 -1.47 -19.54
C PHE A 273 6.29 -1.88 -20.32
N MET A 274 5.56 -2.90 -19.84
CA MET A 274 4.32 -3.37 -20.44
C MET A 274 3.10 -3.07 -19.57
N LYS A 275 3.18 -3.37 -18.27
CA LYS A 275 2.10 -3.20 -17.31
C LYS A 275 2.67 -2.81 -15.94
N PHE A 276 1.97 -1.92 -15.24
CA PHE A 276 2.30 -1.46 -13.90
C PHE A 276 1.35 -2.07 -12.86
N SER A 277 1.78 -2.15 -11.61
CA SER A 277 0.88 -2.44 -10.49
C SER A 277 -0.19 -1.36 -10.36
N GLU A 278 -1.38 -1.77 -9.95
CA GLU A 278 -2.51 -0.85 -9.75
C GLU A 278 -2.27 0.10 -8.58
N ARG A 279 -1.70 -0.42 -7.48
CA ARG A 279 -1.30 0.39 -6.33
C ARG A 279 0.20 0.68 -6.36
N LEU A 280 0.52 1.90 -5.98
CA LEU A 280 1.87 2.43 -5.90
C LEU A 280 2.18 2.74 -4.44
N ALA A 281 3.45 2.63 -4.04
CA ALA A 281 3.92 3.17 -2.79
C ALA A 281 4.56 4.54 -3.04
N PHE A 282 4.29 5.50 -2.16
CA PHE A 282 4.71 6.88 -2.34
C PHE A 282 5.11 7.51 -1.00
N ASN A 283 6.28 8.14 -0.93
CA ASN A 283 6.76 8.77 0.30
C ASN A 283 6.88 10.30 0.17
N ASP A 284 7.25 10.94 1.28
CA ASP A 284 7.38 12.39 1.35
C ASP A 284 8.60 12.95 0.60
N ALA A 285 9.60 12.14 0.33
CA ALA A 285 10.73 12.53 -0.53
C ALA A 285 10.35 12.59 -2.02
N GLY A 286 9.15 12.12 -2.40
CA GLY A 286 8.69 12.10 -3.79
C GLY A 286 9.02 10.81 -4.53
N LEU A 287 9.63 9.82 -3.85
CA LEU A 287 9.94 8.52 -4.41
C LEU A 287 8.67 7.69 -4.57
N VAL A 288 8.50 7.05 -5.74
CA VAL A 288 7.41 6.14 -6.05
C VAL A 288 7.96 4.75 -6.29
N ALA A 289 7.50 3.74 -5.54
CA ALA A 289 7.82 2.35 -5.81
C ALA A 289 6.63 1.63 -6.47
N PHE A 290 6.94 0.76 -7.43
CA PHE A 290 5.96 0.04 -8.23
C PHE A 290 6.49 -1.30 -8.71
N HIS A 291 5.62 -2.26 -8.94
CA HIS A 291 5.90 -3.49 -9.67
C HIS A 291 5.54 -3.29 -11.13
N ALA A 292 6.34 -3.86 -12.05
CA ALA A 292 6.05 -3.84 -13.47
C ALA A 292 6.34 -5.17 -14.15
N VAL A 293 5.52 -5.50 -15.14
CA VAL A 293 5.76 -6.56 -16.12
C VAL A 293 6.48 -5.94 -17.31
N LEU A 294 7.49 -6.63 -17.80
CA LEU A 294 8.39 -6.17 -18.86
C LEU A 294 8.21 -7.00 -20.13
N ARG A 295 8.62 -6.43 -21.25
CA ARG A 295 8.63 -7.10 -22.55
C ARG A 295 9.91 -6.75 -23.34
N HIS A 296 10.30 -7.62 -24.25
CA HIS A 296 11.45 -7.44 -25.17
C HIS A 296 12.81 -7.31 -24.46
N GLY A 297 12.91 -7.76 -23.22
CA GLY A 297 14.13 -7.78 -22.42
C GLY A 297 14.41 -9.16 -21.81
N PRO A 298 15.54 -9.32 -21.10
CA PRO A 298 15.90 -10.57 -20.45
C PRO A 298 15.11 -10.86 -19.17
N VAL A 299 14.38 -9.89 -18.63
CA VAL A 299 13.66 -9.95 -17.36
C VAL A 299 12.17 -9.81 -17.62
N ALA A 300 11.35 -10.70 -17.02
CA ALA A 300 9.90 -10.71 -17.22
C ALA A 300 9.15 -9.70 -16.32
N ALA A 301 9.63 -9.52 -15.09
CA ALA A 301 9.01 -8.63 -14.11
C ALA A 301 10.02 -8.13 -13.09
N ALA A 302 9.78 -6.94 -12.53
CA ALA A 302 10.63 -6.39 -11.49
C ALA A 302 9.88 -5.36 -10.63
N VAL A 303 10.41 -5.12 -9.44
CA VAL A 303 10.07 -3.97 -8.60
C VAL A 303 11.04 -2.85 -8.91
N PHE A 304 10.49 -1.66 -9.13
CA PHE A 304 11.23 -0.45 -9.45
C PHE A 304 10.91 0.67 -8.45
N ALA A 305 11.78 1.66 -8.44
CA ALA A 305 11.51 2.95 -7.82
C ALA A 305 11.83 4.06 -8.81
N VAL A 306 11.00 5.11 -8.87
CA VAL A 306 11.24 6.31 -9.67
C VAL A 306 11.33 7.54 -8.78
N ASP A 307 12.39 8.31 -8.98
CA ASP A 307 12.65 9.59 -8.32
C ASP A 307 13.10 10.60 -9.38
N ASN A 308 12.42 11.75 -9.44
CA ASN A 308 12.74 12.83 -10.40
C ASN A 308 12.99 12.32 -11.83
N ASP A 309 12.12 11.44 -12.33
CA ASP A 309 12.16 10.81 -13.66
C ASP A 309 13.28 9.77 -13.85
N VAL A 310 14.06 9.47 -12.81
CA VAL A 310 15.08 8.43 -12.86
C VAL A 310 14.50 7.13 -12.29
N VAL A 311 14.33 6.15 -13.17
CA VAL A 311 13.86 4.81 -12.77
C VAL A 311 15.07 3.95 -12.41
N ARG A 312 14.99 3.29 -11.25
CA ARG A 312 15.99 2.33 -10.78
C ARG A 312 15.37 0.97 -10.46
N LYS A 313 16.11 -0.10 -10.71
CA LYS A 313 15.75 -1.44 -10.27
C LYS A 313 15.83 -1.53 -8.74
N VAL A 314 14.86 -2.20 -8.13
CA VAL A 314 14.88 -2.62 -6.74
C VAL A 314 15.18 -4.12 -6.66
N ALA A 315 14.36 -4.95 -7.32
CA ALA A 315 14.56 -6.40 -7.44
C ALA A 315 13.91 -6.89 -8.72
N ALA A 316 14.45 -7.93 -9.33
CA ALA A 316 13.97 -8.47 -10.61
C ALA A 316 13.85 -10.00 -10.58
N THR A 317 13.01 -10.56 -11.43
CA THR A 317 12.99 -12.02 -11.64
C THR A 317 14.38 -12.50 -12.07
N GLY A 318 14.86 -13.58 -11.43
CA GLY A 318 16.21 -14.11 -11.61
C GLY A 318 17.28 -13.53 -10.67
N ASP A 319 17.02 -12.41 -9.96
CA ASP A 319 17.94 -11.93 -8.92
C ASP A 319 18.00 -12.93 -7.75
N GLY A 320 19.18 -13.05 -7.13
CA GLY A 320 19.38 -13.89 -5.93
C GLY A 320 18.56 -13.40 -4.73
N ALA A 321 17.83 -14.30 -4.09
CA ALA A 321 17.05 -13.98 -2.90
C ALA A 321 17.91 -14.14 -1.63
N PRO A 322 17.78 -13.24 -0.62
CA PRO A 322 18.40 -13.44 0.69
C PRO A 322 17.94 -14.75 1.33
N GLY A 323 18.89 -15.58 1.74
CA GLY A 323 18.63 -16.93 2.25
C GLY A 323 18.76 -18.03 1.20
N GLY A 324 18.94 -17.70 -0.07
CA GLY A 324 19.16 -18.64 -1.19
C GLY A 324 17.98 -18.71 -2.17
N GLY A 325 18.26 -19.21 -3.36
CA GLY A 325 17.32 -19.24 -4.48
C GLY A 325 17.27 -17.94 -5.27
N THR A 326 16.31 -17.82 -6.18
CA THR A 326 16.12 -16.65 -7.05
C THR A 326 14.65 -16.22 -7.05
N PHE A 327 14.41 -14.91 -7.20
CA PHE A 327 13.05 -14.40 -7.32
C PHE A 327 12.39 -14.85 -8.62
N SER A 328 11.15 -15.35 -8.56
CA SER A 328 10.37 -15.78 -9.72
C SER A 328 9.12 -14.94 -9.96
N HIS A 329 8.42 -14.53 -8.90
CA HIS A 329 7.22 -13.68 -8.98
C HIS A 329 7.24 -12.67 -7.85
N PHE A 330 6.60 -11.53 -8.09
CA PHE A 330 6.43 -10.48 -7.08
C PHE A 330 4.97 -10.31 -6.69
N GLY A 331 4.72 -9.99 -5.43
CA GLY A 331 3.42 -9.59 -4.93
C GLY A 331 2.90 -8.33 -5.63
N PRO A 332 1.58 -8.08 -5.55
CA PRO A 332 0.94 -7.07 -6.38
C PRO A 332 1.35 -5.64 -6.03
N TRP A 333 1.67 -5.36 -4.76
CA TRP A 333 1.91 -4.00 -4.29
C TRP A 333 3.18 -3.92 -3.46
N PRO A 334 4.14 -3.07 -3.84
CA PRO A 334 5.29 -2.74 -3.00
C PRO A 334 4.88 -1.81 -1.87
N ALA A 335 5.70 -1.77 -0.82
CA ALA A 335 5.64 -0.80 0.26
C ALA A 335 6.90 0.07 0.24
N LEU A 336 6.83 1.25 0.87
CA LEU A 336 7.93 2.22 0.87
C LEU A 336 7.98 2.95 2.21
N ASP A 337 9.18 3.08 2.79
CA ASP A 337 9.40 3.87 3.98
C ASP A 337 9.89 5.30 3.68
N ALA A 338 10.07 6.11 4.71
CA ALA A 338 10.55 7.48 4.58
C ALA A 338 12.01 7.57 4.09
N ALA A 339 12.83 6.56 4.36
CA ALA A 339 14.23 6.49 3.95
C ALA A 339 14.43 5.99 2.51
N GLY A 340 13.34 5.55 1.86
CA GLY A 340 13.37 4.99 0.50
C GLY A 340 13.64 3.49 0.46
N THR A 341 13.50 2.78 1.60
CA THR A 341 13.50 1.31 1.62
C THR A 341 12.23 0.80 1.00
N VAL A 342 12.35 -0.10 0.02
CA VAL A 342 11.22 -0.72 -0.67
C VAL A 342 10.98 -2.11 -0.10
N GLY A 343 9.77 -2.36 0.37
CA GLY A 343 9.31 -3.67 0.81
C GLY A 343 8.47 -4.35 -0.26
N PHE A 344 8.61 -5.66 -0.39
CA PHE A 344 7.82 -6.48 -1.32
C PHE A 344 7.71 -7.92 -0.84
N VAL A 345 6.69 -8.62 -1.32
CA VAL A 345 6.60 -10.08 -1.19
C VAL A 345 7.02 -10.70 -2.52
N ALA A 346 7.73 -11.80 -2.46
CA ALA A 346 8.15 -12.50 -3.66
C ALA A 346 8.13 -14.02 -3.48
N SER A 347 7.86 -14.73 -4.57
CA SER A 347 8.13 -16.16 -4.70
C SER A 347 9.61 -16.37 -5.00
N VAL A 348 10.16 -17.46 -4.45
CA VAL A 348 11.57 -17.81 -4.58
C VAL A 348 11.69 -19.25 -5.10
N ASP A 349 12.33 -19.40 -6.26
CA ASP A 349 12.62 -20.70 -6.84
C ASP A 349 13.98 -21.22 -6.35
N ALA A 350 14.08 -22.53 -6.17
CA ALA A 350 15.28 -23.23 -5.70
C ALA A 350 15.85 -22.69 -4.36
N GLY A 351 15.01 -22.03 -3.56
CA GLY A 351 15.34 -21.56 -2.22
C GLY A 351 14.79 -22.47 -1.11
N PRO A 352 15.18 -22.21 0.16
CA PRO A 352 14.67 -22.98 1.31
C PRO A 352 13.21 -22.68 1.63
N SER A 353 12.68 -21.55 1.17
CA SER A 353 11.29 -21.12 1.37
C SER A 353 10.71 -20.60 0.05
N PRO A 354 9.48 -21.02 -0.31
CA PRO A 354 8.91 -20.72 -1.62
C PRO A 354 8.39 -19.28 -1.73
N VAL A 355 8.09 -18.60 -0.62
CA VAL A 355 7.59 -17.22 -0.58
C VAL A 355 8.14 -16.51 0.64
N GLY A 356 8.54 -15.26 0.48
CA GLY A 356 9.01 -14.41 1.57
C GLY A 356 8.65 -12.94 1.39
N ALA A 357 8.72 -12.20 2.50
CA ALA A 357 8.70 -10.74 2.57
C ALA A 357 10.13 -10.22 2.67
N PHE A 358 10.46 -9.24 1.83
CA PHE A 358 11.81 -8.70 1.66
C PHE A 358 11.81 -7.18 1.74
N LEU A 359 12.94 -6.63 2.17
CA LEU A 359 13.25 -5.20 2.15
C LEU A 359 14.50 -4.94 1.33
N ALA A 360 14.44 -3.95 0.45
CA ALA A 360 15.58 -3.43 -0.31
C ALA A 360 15.84 -1.98 0.12
N GLY A 361 16.92 -1.75 0.81
CA GLY A 361 17.35 -0.44 1.30
C GLY A 361 18.80 -0.14 1.00
N SER A 362 19.37 0.90 1.62
CA SER A 362 20.77 1.30 1.44
C SER A 362 21.77 0.23 1.90
N ALA A 363 21.38 -0.63 2.85
CA ALA A 363 22.18 -1.77 3.31
C ALA A 363 22.08 -3.00 2.39
N GLY A 364 21.32 -2.91 1.29
CA GLY A 364 21.07 -4.03 0.38
C GLY A 364 19.72 -4.70 0.61
N LEU A 365 19.63 -5.95 0.20
CA LEU A 365 18.41 -6.76 0.23
C LEU A 365 18.41 -7.67 1.46
N SER A 366 17.32 -7.66 2.23
CA SER A 366 17.14 -8.44 3.46
C SER A 366 15.84 -9.23 3.43
N LYS A 367 15.85 -10.47 3.95
CA LYS A 367 14.65 -11.25 4.24
C LYS A 367 14.08 -10.81 5.58
N VAL A 368 12.77 -10.61 5.67
CA VAL A 368 12.05 -10.25 6.89
C VAL A 368 11.33 -11.46 7.47
N ALA A 369 10.54 -12.13 6.66
CA ALA A 369 9.80 -13.34 7.02
C ALA A 369 9.61 -14.21 5.77
N ALA A 370 9.57 -15.52 5.94
CA ALA A 370 9.32 -16.46 4.85
C ALA A 370 8.49 -17.66 5.35
N ILE A 371 7.83 -18.34 4.44
CA ILE A 371 7.13 -19.59 4.75
C ILE A 371 8.09 -20.57 5.42
N GLY A 372 7.69 -21.13 6.56
CA GLY A 372 8.50 -22.00 7.42
C GLY A 372 9.22 -21.29 8.55
N ASP A 373 9.33 -19.95 8.55
CA ASP A 373 9.94 -19.23 9.67
C ASP A 373 9.08 -19.39 10.95
N PRO A 374 9.68 -19.49 12.14
CA PRO A 374 8.94 -19.61 13.39
C PRO A 374 8.16 -18.34 13.70
N LEU A 375 6.92 -18.50 14.17
CA LEU A 375 6.08 -17.39 14.61
C LEU A 375 6.04 -17.32 16.15
N PRO A 376 6.02 -16.11 16.74
CA PRO A 376 5.83 -15.91 18.16
C PRO A 376 4.48 -16.48 18.61
N GLY A 377 4.48 -17.20 19.72
CA GLY A 377 3.29 -17.91 20.22
C GLY A 377 3.25 -19.38 19.81
N GLY A 378 4.19 -19.84 19.00
CA GLY A 378 4.33 -21.22 18.54
C GLY A 378 3.89 -21.43 17.09
N GLY A 379 4.40 -22.49 16.48
CA GLY A 379 4.17 -22.79 15.06
C GLY A 379 5.10 -22.02 14.11
N THR A 380 4.80 -22.14 12.83
CA THR A 380 5.56 -21.53 11.74
C THR A 380 4.63 -20.72 10.85
N LEU A 381 5.19 -19.76 10.11
CA LEU A 381 4.49 -19.06 9.04
C LEU A 381 4.11 -20.08 7.94
N ALA A 382 2.85 -20.50 7.95
CA ALA A 382 2.37 -21.56 7.07
C ALA A 382 2.18 -21.06 5.64
N THR A 383 1.58 -19.89 5.48
CA THR A 383 1.48 -19.15 4.22
C THR A 383 1.19 -17.67 4.48
N PHE A 384 1.38 -16.85 3.48
CA PHE A 384 0.79 -15.52 3.42
C PHE A 384 -0.65 -15.63 2.87
N THR A 385 -1.39 -14.51 2.82
CA THR A 385 -2.69 -14.46 2.14
C THR A 385 -2.54 -14.75 0.64
N LEU A 386 -3.65 -15.04 -0.04
CA LEU A 386 -3.65 -15.32 -1.49
C LEU A 386 -3.04 -14.16 -2.32
N TYR A 387 -3.27 -12.93 -1.89
CA TYR A 387 -2.65 -11.73 -2.46
C TYR A 387 -1.76 -11.06 -1.40
N PRO A 388 -0.54 -11.58 -1.21
CA PRO A 388 0.29 -11.16 -0.10
C PRO A 388 0.75 -9.71 -0.28
N VAL A 389 0.39 -8.89 0.70
CA VAL A 389 0.77 -7.48 0.78
C VAL A 389 1.42 -7.22 2.12
N ILE A 390 2.40 -6.35 2.12
CA ILE A 390 3.03 -5.83 3.33
C ILE A 390 2.83 -4.31 3.39
N THR A 391 2.89 -3.75 4.59
CA THR A 391 2.98 -2.29 4.76
C THR A 391 4.23 -1.93 5.54
N LEU A 392 4.82 -0.80 5.21
CA LEU A 392 5.98 -0.26 5.89
C LEU A 392 5.61 1.00 6.66
N SER A 393 6.08 1.09 7.91
CA SER A 393 6.08 2.36 8.63
C SER A 393 7.21 3.27 8.14
N PRO A 394 7.13 4.58 8.39
CA PRO A 394 8.23 5.50 8.09
C PRO A 394 9.57 5.12 8.75
N SER A 395 9.54 4.30 9.80
CA SER A 395 10.72 3.84 10.55
C SER A 395 11.24 2.46 10.15
N GLY A 396 10.74 1.86 9.07
CA GLY A 396 11.22 0.58 8.55
C GLY A 396 10.64 -0.67 9.24
N SER A 397 9.68 -0.53 10.18
CA SER A 397 8.89 -1.66 10.67
C SER A 397 7.84 -2.03 9.64
N LEU A 398 7.49 -3.31 9.56
CA LEU A 398 6.50 -3.76 8.58
C LEU A 398 5.43 -4.67 9.19
N THR A 399 4.24 -4.65 8.62
CA THR A 399 3.18 -5.62 8.90
C THR A 399 3.01 -6.59 7.75
N PHE A 400 2.68 -7.83 8.10
CA PHE A 400 2.24 -8.86 7.15
C PHE A 400 1.12 -9.70 7.76
N THR A 401 0.29 -10.29 6.92
CA THR A 401 -0.76 -11.20 7.34
C THR A 401 -0.34 -12.63 7.07
N ALA A 402 -0.30 -13.46 8.12
CA ALA A 402 -0.16 -14.91 8.04
C ALA A 402 -1.55 -15.53 7.91
N ALA A 403 -1.67 -16.56 7.07
CA ALA A 403 -2.89 -17.33 6.89
C ALA A 403 -2.62 -18.82 7.15
N PRO A 404 -3.62 -19.62 7.52
CA PRO A 404 -3.50 -21.06 7.55
C PRO A 404 -3.35 -21.61 6.13
N THR A 405 -2.75 -22.81 6.01
CA THR A 405 -2.76 -23.53 4.73
C THR A 405 -4.19 -23.98 4.38
N ALA A 406 -4.41 -24.38 3.12
CA ALA A 406 -5.68 -24.97 2.70
C ALA A 406 -6.09 -26.22 3.52
N THR A 407 -5.13 -26.87 4.18
CA THR A 407 -5.37 -28.01 5.10
C THR A 407 -5.57 -27.57 6.56
N GLY A 408 -5.67 -26.27 6.84
CA GLY A 408 -5.93 -25.72 8.17
C GLY A 408 -4.70 -25.65 9.09
N GLN A 409 -3.48 -25.82 8.58
CA GLN A 409 -2.26 -25.68 9.38
C GLN A 409 -1.86 -24.22 9.51
N GLY A 410 -1.40 -23.81 10.70
CA GLY A 410 -1.01 -22.45 11.01
C GLY A 410 -2.10 -21.64 11.69
N VAL A 411 -1.74 -20.46 12.16
CA VAL A 411 -2.65 -19.51 12.82
C VAL A 411 -2.79 -18.30 11.94
N GLU A 412 -4.02 -17.90 11.65
CA GLU A 412 -4.27 -16.64 10.97
C GLU A 412 -4.03 -15.46 11.91
N GLY A 413 -3.33 -14.45 11.41
CA GLY A 413 -3.04 -13.25 12.21
C GLY A 413 -2.26 -12.20 11.45
N ILE A 414 -2.23 -11.01 12.03
CA ILE A 414 -1.41 -9.90 11.58
C ILE A 414 -0.19 -9.82 12.50
N TYR A 415 0.97 -9.76 11.89
CA TYR A 415 2.26 -9.71 12.58
C TYR A 415 2.99 -8.41 12.24
N LEU A 416 3.74 -7.92 13.21
CA LEU A 416 4.64 -6.78 13.10
C LEU A 416 6.08 -7.27 13.20
N ALA A 417 6.87 -6.99 12.17
CA ALA A 417 8.31 -7.17 12.18
C ALA A 417 9.01 -5.81 12.38
N THR A 418 9.86 -5.73 13.38
CA THR A 418 10.61 -4.53 13.72
C THR A 418 12.09 -4.81 13.51
N PRO A 419 12.87 -3.90 12.86
CA PRO A 419 14.31 -4.05 12.73
C PRO A 419 14.97 -4.21 14.09
N SER A 420 15.82 -5.23 14.25
CA SER A 420 16.67 -5.38 15.43
C SER A 420 17.78 -4.33 15.39
N ARG A 421 18.04 -3.68 16.51
CA ARG A 421 19.09 -2.67 16.65
C ARG A 421 20.48 -3.31 16.75
#